data_abff6204523015f4a10b8d4ee99052a4
#
_entry.id   abff6204523015f4a10b8d4ee99052a4
#
_cell.length_a   1.000
_cell.length_b   1.000
_cell.length_c   1.000
_cell.angle_alpha   90.00
_cell.angle_beta   90.00
_cell.angle_gamma   90.00
#
_symmetry.space_group_name_H-M   'P 1'
#
loop_
_entity.id
_entity.type
_entity.pdbx_description
1 polymer ?
#
loop_
_entity_poly.entity_id
_entity_poly.type
_entity_poly.pdbx_seq_one_letter_code
_entity_poly.pdbx_strand_id
1 'polypeptide(L)'
;AAKLDGKKIYVAAGSYEIAKENSGVKIEYSGYSKQVEITIEGGYNPLSTGTDLTKRDVAKYTTAFVRNTSSGASATSNSLLVLGNQTNIIFDGCTFNGQYGLSDAGSVRAVFVAAGGGDATLQLNNCVIKNFNRGSDGGSDGGAAVKVSKGRVLLNQVEMVSNKATGRGGAITTTAANSFLFMNNCLLHENYAPTAWGTSIHAGNGYVCMNNVTVLGTAATGGNSITVNGDAYFMLANTTIVGNSGNPNGVFRAGKNASLVVNSLFAKGAGNRTIYAGNITSGGYNVYQAADAGWGAVATDTDYSSQTLPAATLTDGVYQWTVTGVIDEFATWQAVINAVKSFDATVGQQFVDWVGEAGFGVDQRGATRNVNKMQAGAYDAGL
;
A
#
# COMPACT_ATOMS: atom_id res chain seq x y z
N ALA A 1 -19.38 -10.49 21.33
CA ALA A 1 -18.10 -9.82 21.02
C ALA A 1 -17.01 -10.24 22.00
N ALA A 2 -17.19 -10.09 23.32
CA ALA A 2 -16.17 -10.48 24.31
C ALA A 2 -15.67 -11.95 24.17
N LYS A 3 -16.49 -12.85 23.62
CA LYS A 3 -16.09 -14.25 23.34
C LYS A 3 -15.17 -14.40 22.14
N LEU A 4 -15.05 -13.39 21.27
CA LEU A 4 -14.23 -13.42 20.05
C LEU A 4 -12.94 -12.63 20.20
N ASP A 5 -12.79 -11.81 21.23
CA ASP A 5 -11.59 -11.02 21.48
C ASP A 5 -10.37 -11.92 21.69
N GLY A 6 -9.29 -11.63 21.00
CA GLY A 6 -8.05 -12.41 20.99
C GLY A 6 -8.16 -13.78 20.33
N LYS A 7 -9.21 -14.06 19.55
CA LYS A 7 -9.39 -15.36 18.89
C LYS A 7 -8.69 -15.40 17.53
N LYS A 8 -8.16 -16.60 17.22
CA LYS A 8 -7.65 -16.96 15.91
C LYS A 8 -8.61 -17.90 15.20
N ILE A 9 -8.82 -17.64 13.92
CA ILE A 9 -9.60 -18.48 12.99
C ILE A 9 -8.60 -19.00 11.96
N TYR A 10 -8.42 -20.29 11.91
CA TYR A 10 -7.56 -20.96 10.94
C TYR A 10 -8.38 -21.37 9.73
N VAL A 11 -7.95 -20.96 8.54
CA VAL A 11 -8.69 -21.19 7.30
C VAL A 11 -7.87 -22.05 6.35
N ALA A 12 -8.41 -23.19 5.97
CA ALA A 12 -7.77 -24.06 5.00
C ALA A 12 -7.66 -23.41 3.62
N ALA A 13 -6.79 -23.92 2.78
CA ALA A 13 -6.74 -23.51 1.38
C ALA A 13 -8.07 -23.81 0.69
N GLY A 14 -8.50 -22.90 -0.15
CA GLY A 14 -9.76 -22.98 -0.88
C GLY A 14 -10.25 -21.61 -1.32
N SER A 15 -11.31 -21.62 -2.12
CA SER A 15 -12.03 -20.40 -2.51
C SER A 15 -13.30 -20.26 -1.70
N TYR A 16 -13.40 -19.18 -0.97
CA TYR A 16 -14.53 -18.84 -0.11
C TYR A 16 -15.30 -17.70 -0.73
N GLU A 17 -16.43 -18.00 -1.35
CA GLU A 17 -17.27 -16.98 -1.94
C GLU A 17 -17.92 -16.12 -0.85
N ILE A 18 -17.71 -14.83 -0.93
CA ILE A 18 -18.43 -13.86 -0.11
C ILE A 18 -19.69 -13.49 -0.87
N ALA A 19 -20.81 -13.89 -0.31
CA ALA A 19 -22.13 -13.64 -0.88
C ALA A 19 -22.37 -12.14 -1.00
N LYS A 20 -23.04 -11.77 -2.07
CA LYS A 20 -23.45 -10.42 -2.37
C LYS A 20 -24.71 -10.09 -1.60
N GLU A 21 -24.62 -9.70 -0.39
CA GLU A 21 -25.63 -8.89 0.24
C GLU A 21 -25.25 -7.42 0.11
N ASN A 22 -26.21 -6.53 0.10
CA ASN A 22 -26.13 -5.13 -0.38
C ASN A 22 -25.02 -4.23 0.23
N SER A 23 -24.11 -4.74 1.06
CA SER A 23 -23.09 -3.95 1.77
C SER A 23 -21.76 -4.68 2.02
N GLY A 24 -21.58 -5.92 1.56
CA GLY A 24 -20.43 -6.76 1.94
C GLY A 24 -20.54 -7.29 3.39
N VAL A 25 -19.51 -7.98 3.83
CA VAL A 25 -19.41 -8.42 5.23
C VAL A 25 -19.02 -7.22 6.09
N LYS A 26 -19.93 -6.79 6.97
CA LYS A 26 -19.66 -5.73 7.94
C LYS A 26 -19.22 -6.32 9.27
N ILE A 27 -18.08 -5.88 9.76
CA ILE A 27 -17.59 -6.20 11.10
C ILE A 27 -17.57 -4.91 11.92
N GLU A 28 -18.35 -4.87 12.96
CA GLU A 28 -18.50 -3.71 13.83
C GLU A 28 -18.90 -4.14 15.24
N TYR A 29 -18.28 -3.52 16.23
CA TYR A 29 -18.57 -3.76 17.65
C TYR A 29 -18.97 -2.46 18.36
N SER A 30 -20.07 -1.87 17.91
CA SER A 30 -20.62 -0.64 18.53
C SER A 30 -20.99 -0.87 19.99
N GLY A 31 -20.65 0.09 20.85
CA GLY A 31 -20.94 0.03 22.29
C GLY A 31 -19.87 -0.63 23.15
N TYR A 32 -18.76 -1.08 22.59
CA TYR A 32 -17.60 -1.54 23.35
C TYR A 32 -16.63 -0.38 23.61
N SER A 33 -15.97 -0.41 24.77
CA SER A 33 -15.02 0.63 25.18
C SER A 33 -13.60 0.42 24.61
N LYS A 34 -13.33 -0.74 24.04
CA LYS A 34 -12.04 -1.10 23.41
C LYS A 34 -12.25 -1.96 22.18
N GLN A 35 -11.24 -1.99 21.31
CA GLN A 35 -11.26 -2.81 20.11
C GLN A 35 -11.36 -4.30 20.44
N VAL A 36 -12.11 -5.02 19.61
CA VAL A 36 -12.16 -6.48 19.61
C VAL A 36 -11.21 -6.97 18.53
N GLU A 37 -10.23 -7.76 18.93
CA GLU A 37 -9.22 -8.31 18.04
C GLU A 37 -9.60 -9.71 17.55
N ILE A 38 -9.52 -9.94 16.25
CA ILE A 38 -9.71 -11.25 15.63
C ILE A 38 -8.63 -11.44 14.58
N THR A 39 -7.92 -12.57 14.66
CA THR A 39 -6.95 -12.98 13.63
C THR A 39 -7.54 -14.06 12.74
N ILE A 40 -7.42 -13.91 11.43
CA ILE A 40 -7.83 -14.88 10.41
C ILE A 40 -6.57 -15.31 9.66
N GLU A 41 -6.14 -16.53 9.88
CA GLU A 41 -4.93 -17.10 9.27
C GLU A 41 -5.28 -18.08 8.15
N GLY A 42 -4.84 -17.79 6.94
CA GLY A 42 -4.91 -18.68 5.78
C GLY A 42 -3.63 -19.49 5.55
N GLY A 43 -3.60 -20.26 4.49
CA GLY A 43 -2.42 -21.01 4.06
C GLY A 43 -2.30 -22.40 4.67
N TYR A 44 -3.36 -22.98 5.18
CA TYR A 44 -3.37 -24.32 5.77
C TYR A 44 -3.73 -25.39 4.75
N ASN A 45 -3.06 -26.55 4.83
CA ASN A 45 -3.36 -27.71 3.98
C ASN A 45 -4.81 -28.19 4.21
N PRO A 46 -5.66 -28.24 3.16
CA PRO A 46 -7.07 -28.65 3.30
C PRO A 46 -7.23 -30.13 3.68
N LEU A 47 -6.20 -30.94 3.50
CA LEU A 47 -6.19 -32.35 3.91
C LEU A 47 -5.70 -32.54 5.36
N SER A 48 -5.31 -31.48 6.05
CA SER A 48 -4.97 -31.55 7.47
C SER A 48 -6.23 -31.77 8.27
N THR A 49 -6.32 -32.86 8.98
CA THR A 49 -7.42 -33.16 9.90
C THR A 49 -7.07 -32.72 11.31
N GLY A 50 -8.02 -32.10 11.98
CA GLY A 50 -7.87 -31.73 13.39
C GLY A 50 -6.97 -30.52 13.62
N THR A 51 -6.19 -30.56 14.67
CA THR A 51 -5.38 -29.45 15.19
C THR A 51 -3.94 -29.38 14.65
N ASP A 52 -3.64 -30.08 13.55
CA ASP A 52 -2.31 -30.04 12.94
C ASP A 52 -2.07 -28.71 12.19
N LEU A 53 -1.78 -27.69 12.96
CA LEU A 53 -1.48 -26.34 12.47
C LEU A 53 -0.02 -26.17 12.00
N THR A 54 0.77 -27.27 12.00
CA THR A 54 2.18 -27.23 11.60
C THR A 54 2.37 -27.20 10.09
N LYS A 55 1.32 -27.49 9.33
CA LYS A 55 1.36 -27.58 7.85
C LYS A 55 0.85 -26.30 7.18
N ARG A 56 1.23 -25.14 7.70
CA ARG A 56 0.94 -23.86 7.07
C ARG A 56 2.02 -23.55 6.03
N ASP A 57 1.60 -23.25 4.81
CA ASP A 57 2.45 -22.77 3.72
C ASP A 57 1.63 -21.86 2.81
N VAL A 58 1.76 -20.55 2.98
CA VAL A 58 0.96 -19.54 2.28
C VAL A 58 1.24 -19.54 0.77
N ALA A 59 2.45 -19.87 0.36
CA ALA A 59 2.81 -19.94 -1.05
C ALA A 59 2.17 -21.15 -1.75
N LYS A 60 2.03 -22.26 -1.02
CA LYS A 60 1.49 -23.52 -1.54
C LYS A 60 -0.03 -23.63 -1.38
N TYR A 61 -0.57 -23.17 -0.27
CA TYR A 61 -1.96 -23.37 0.12
C TYR A 61 -2.71 -22.03 0.12
N THR A 62 -3.22 -21.62 -1.01
CA THR A 62 -3.94 -20.35 -1.15
C THR A 62 -5.30 -20.39 -0.48
N THR A 63 -5.54 -19.50 0.46
CA THR A 63 -6.86 -19.21 1.05
C THR A 63 -7.41 -17.96 0.39
N ALA A 64 -8.42 -18.08 -0.47
CA ALA A 64 -8.98 -16.99 -1.24
C ALA A 64 -10.39 -16.60 -0.80
N PHE A 65 -10.58 -15.35 -0.42
CA PHE A 65 -11.89 -14.72 -0.29
C PHE A 65 -12.28 -14.11 -1.63
N VAL A 66 -13.31 -14.63 -2.24
CA VAL A 66 -13.66 -14.34 -3.62
C VAL A 66 -15.01 -13.65 -3.68
N ARG A 67 -15.11 -12.62 -4.52
CA ARG A 67 -16.40 -12.02 -4.80
C ARG A 67 -17.29 -12.98 -5.56
N ASN A 68 -18.53 -13.15 -5.11
CA ASN A 68 -19.53 -13.87 -5.89
C ASN A 68 -20.00 -13.01 -7.08
N THR A 69 -19.85 -13.51 -8.29
CA THR A 69 -20.23 -12.84 -9.55
C THR A 69 -21.61 -13.24 -10.06
N SER A 70 -22.23 -14.28 -9.48
CA SER A 70 -23.46 -14.89 -10.00
C SER A 70 -24.71 -14.04 -9.81
N SER A 71 -24.67 -12.99 -9.08
CA SER A 71 -25.82 -12.15 -8.78
C SER A 71 -25.71 -10.78 -9.45
N GLY A 72 -26.46 -10.59 -10.56
CA GLY A 72 -26.53 -9.37 -11.37
C GLY A 72 -27.06 -8.12 -10.66
N ALA A 73 -26.55 -7.73 -9.51
CA ALA A 73 -26.96 -6.52 -8.84
C ALA A 73 -25.95 -5.41 -9.03
N SER A 74 -26.40 -4.34 -9.57
CA SER A 74 -25.80 -2.99 -9.48
C SER A 74 -25.65 -2.61 -8.01
N ALA A 75 -24.45 -2.58 -7.53
CA ALA A 75 -24.21 -2.30 -6.14
C ALA A 75 -23.56 -0.94 -5.97
N THR A 76 -24.27 -0.03 -5.41
CA THR A 76 -23.90 1.38 -5.28
C THR A 76 -22.93 1.72 -4.14
N SER A 77 -22.53 0.79 -3.27
CA SER A 77 -21.65 1.12 -2.15
C SER A 77 -20.78 -0.04 -1.67
N ASN A 78 -20.31 -0.89 -2.55
CA ASN A 78 -19.94 -2.24 -2.16
C ASN A 78 -18.46 -2.41 -1.92
N SER A 79 -18.19 -2.88 -0.73
CA SER A 79 -16.92 -3.46 -0.36
C SER A 79 -17.15 -4.91 0.04
N LEU A 80 -16.18 -5.79 -0.27
CA LEU A 80 -16.23 -7.17 0.17
C LEU A 80 -16.21 -7.23 1.70
N LEU A 81 -15.41 -6.37 2.31
CA LEU A 81 -15.29 -6.25 3.76
C LEU A 81 -15.45 -4.78 4.17
N VAL A 82 -16.29 -4.52 5.15
CA VAL A 82 -16.45 -3.21 5.80
C VAL A 82 -16.10 -3.33 7.27
N LEU A 83 -15.11 -2.57 7.71
CA LEU A 83 -14.71 -2.48 9.11
C LEU A 83 -15.25 -1.20 9.73
N GLY A 84 -16.06 -1.36 10.75
CA GLY A 84 -16.63 -0.28 11.56
C GLY A 84 -15.94 -0.11 12.91
N ASN A 85 -16.65 0.49 13.84
CA ASN A 85 -16.13 0.86 15.15
C ASN A 85 -15.63 -0.33 15.97
N GLN A 86 -14.61 -0.08 16.79
CA GLN A 86 -14.06 -1.00 17.79
C GLN A 86 -13.60 -2.36 17.23
N THR A 87 -13.09 -2.35 15.99
CA THR A 87 -12.56 -3.55 15.35
C THR A 87 -11.05 -3.50 15.22
N ASN A 88 -10.38 -4.61 15.51
CA ASN A 88 -9.01 -4.90 15.12
C ASN A 88 -8.99 -6.25 14.42
N ILE A 89 -9.00 -6.24 13.10
CA ILE A 89 -9.06 -7.48 12.31
C ILE A 89 -7.72 -7.67 11.61
N ILE A 90 -7.15 -8.85 11.83
CA ILE A 90 -5.88 -9.26 11.26
C ILE A 90 -6.14 -10.39 10.27
N PHE A 91 -5.75 -10.21 9.02
CA PHE A 91 -5.66 -11.30 8.05
C PHE A 91 -4.19 -11.61 7.80
N ASP A 92 -3.84 -12.87 7.82
CA ASP A 92 -2.50 -13.35 7.50
C ASP A 92 -2.54 -14.50 6.50
N GLY A 93 -1.80 -14.38 5.40
CA GLY A 93 -1.71 -15.39 4.36
C GLY A 93 -3.00 -15.59 3.54
N CYS A 94 -3.75 -14.51 3.31
CA CYS A 94 -5.03 -14.55 2.61
C CYS A 94 -4.97 -13.81 1.26
N THR A 95 -5.75 -14.28 0.31
CA THR A 95 -5.98 -13.62 -0.97
C THR A 95 -7.40 -13.05 -1.02
N PHE A 96 -7.54 -11.79 -1.38
CA PHE A 96 -8.82 -11.17 -1.73
C PHE A 96 -8.89 -11.02 -3.26
N ASN A 97 -9.89 -11.60 -3.90
CA ASN A 97 -10.01 -11.58 -5.36
C ASN A 97 -11.37 -11.06 -5.80
N GLY A 98 -11.36 -9.92 -6.47
CA GLY A 98 -12.55 -9.26 -7.01
C GLY A 98 -13.10 -9.87 -8.27
N GLN A 99 -12.38 -10.79 -8.92
CA GLN A 99 -12.75 -11.48 -10.17
C GLN A 99 -13.11 -10.52 -11.34
N TYR A 100 -12.53 -9.31 -11.37
CA TYR A 100 -12.71 -8.37 -12.46
C TYR A 100 -12.24 -8.99 -13.79
N GLY A 101 -13.05 -8.84 -14.83
CA GLY A 101 -12.80 -9.47 -16.15
C GLY A 101 -13.73 -10.65 -16.41
N LEU A 102 -14.41 -11.18 -15.40
CA LEU A 102 -15.57 -12.04 -15.58
C LEU A 102 -16.79 -11.15 -15.88
N SER A 103 -17.84 -11.71 -16.43
CA SER A 103 -18.95 -11.05 -17.14
C SER A 103 -19.77 -9.99 -16.38
N ASP A 104 -19.43 -9.65 -15.15
CA ASP A 104 -20.17 -8.66 -14.38
C ASP A 104 -19.43 -7.33 -14.28
N ALA A 105 -20.10 -6.26 -14.65
CA ALA A 105 -19.64 -4.88 -14.57
C ALA A 105 -19.76 -4.26 -13.16
N GLY A 106 -20.03 -5.05 -12.15
CA GLY A 106 -20.31 -4.53 -10.80
C GLY A 106 -19.11 -3.86 -10.14
N SER A 107 -19.38 -2.73 -9.50
CA SER A 107 -18.41 -1.89 -8.81
C SER A 107 -18.18 -2.39 -7.37
N VAL A 108 -17.08 -3.08 -7.10
CA VAL A 108 -16.75 -3.59 -5.76
C VAL A 108 -15.32 -3.27 -5.37
N ARG A 109 -15.15 -2.87 -4.13
CA ARG A 109 -13.88 -2.64 -3.45
C ARG A 109 -13.57 -3.86 -2.56
N ALA A 110 -12.29 -4.18 -2.33
CA ALA A 110 -11.98 -5.24 -1.38
C ALA A 110 -12.32 -4.83 0.05
N VAL A 111 -11.73 -3.76 0.55
CA VAL A 111 -11.91 -3.35 1.95
C VAL A 111 -12.24 -1.87 2.09
N PHE A 112 -13.21 -1.59 2.95
CA PHE A 112 -13.55 -0.25 3.38
C PHE A 112 -13.41 -0.14 4.91
N VAL A 113 -12.53 0.73 5.37
CA VAL A 113 -12.37 1.04 6.81
C VAL A 113 -13.05 2.37 7.09
N ALA A 114 -14.11 2.32 7.88
CA ALA A 114 -15.01 3.42 8.14
C ALA A 114 -15.45 3.45 9.62
N ALA A 115 -14.55 3.85 10.51
CA ALA A 115 -14.89 4.04 11.91
C ALA A 115 -15.76 5.30 12.10
N GLY A 116 -17.03 5.13 12.47
CA GLY A 116 -17.96 6.25 12.69
C GLY A 116 -17.58 7.09 13.92
N GLY A 117 -17.64 6.51 15.11
CA GLY A 117 -17.39 7.17 16.40
C GLY A 117 -16.26 6.55 17.23
N GLY A 118 -15.58 5.52 16.74
CA GLY A 118 -14.53 4.79 17.45
C GLY A 118 -13.38 4.40 16.54
N ASP A 119 -12.49 3.57 17.05
CA ASP A 119 -11.34 3.08 16.31
C ASP A 119 -11.69 1.83 15.49
N ALA A 120 -11.15 1.76 14.27
CA ALA A 120 -11.10 0.56 13.47
C ALA A 120 -9.67 0.35 12.99
N THR A 121 -9.17 -0.88 13.11
CA THR A 121 -7.86 -1.29 12.62
C THR A 121 -8.00 -2.52 11.73
N LEU A 122 -7.45 -2.46 10.54
CA LEU A 122 -7.21 -3.59 9.66
C LEU A 122 -5.72 -3.85 9.60
N GLN A 123 -5.32 -5.09 9.82
CA GLN A 123 -3.96 -5.53 9.51
C GLN A 123 -4.02 -6.61 8.43
N LEU A 124 -3.17 -6.46 7.42
CA LEU A 124 -2.94 -7.48 6.41
C LEU A 124 -1.47 -7.87 6.43
N ASN A 125 -1.21 -9.15 6.66
CA ASN A 125 0.13 -9.72 6.64
C ASN A 125 0.20 -10.83 5.58
N ASN A 126 1.22 -10.84 4.74
CA ASN A 126 1.41 -11.87 3.71
C ASN A 126 0.15 -12.06 2.84
N CYS A 127 -0.51 -10.99 2.45
CA CYS A 127 -1.79 -11.02 1.74
C CYS A 127 -1.66 -10.52 0.30
N VAL A 128 -2.60 -10.98 -0.55
CA VAL A 128 -2.75 -10.49 -1.92
C VAL A 128 -4.13 -9.88 -2.09
N ILE A 129 -4.22 -8.68 -2.66
CA ILE A 129 -5.50 -8.04 -3.05
C ILE A 129 -5.48 -7.83 -4.57
N LYS A 130 -6.36 -8.50 -5.29
CA LYS A 130 -6.32 -8.47 -6.75
C LYS A 130 -7.66 -8.41 -7.45
N ASN A 131 -7.64 -7.84 -8.67
CA ASN A 131 -8.75 -7.87 -9.61
C ASN A 131 -10.04 -7.24 -9.06
N PHE A 132 -9.94 -6.21 -8.23
CA PHE A 132 -11.08 -5.42 -7.84
C PHE A 132 -11.33 -4.29 -8.83
N ASN A 133 -12.60 -4.02 -9.11
CA ASN A 133 -13.00 -2.90 -9.95
C ASN A 133 -13.97 -2.01 -9.19
N ARG A 134 -13.55 -0.78 -8.92
CA ARG A 134 -14.41 0.26 -8.36
C ARG A 134 -14.89 1.17 -9.49
N GLY A 135 -16.07 0.88 -10.01
CA GLY A 135 -16.70 1.64 -11.07
C GLY A 135 -17.14 3.05 -10.66
N SER A 136 -17.88 3.71 -11.49
CA SER A 136 -18.21 5.13 -11.42
C SER A 136 -19.14 5.53 -10.26
N ASP A 137 -18.56 5.91 -9.15
CA ASP A 137 -19.29 6.59 -8.05
C ASP A 137 -18.87 8.06 -7.92
N GLY A 138 -18.80 8.76 -9.03
CA GLY A 138 -18.59 10.22 -8.99
C GLY A 138 -17.21 10.65 -8.48
N GLY A 139 -16.20 10.51 -9.29
CA GLY A 139 -14.96 11.33 -9.31
C GLY A 139 -13.97 11.23 -8.15
N SER A 140 -14.37 11.06 -6.92
CA SER A 140 -13.47 11.06 -5.74
C SER A 140 -13.42 9.74 -4.96
N ASP A 141 -14.30 8.81 -5.26
CA ASP A 141 -14.43 7.55 -4.52
C ASP A 141 -13.60 6.42 -5.16
N GLY A 142 -12.29 6.50 -5.03
CA GLY A 142 -11.34 5.49 -5.50
C GLY A 142 -11.04 4.39 -4.48
N GLY A 143 -9.87 3.78 -4.60
CA GLY A 143 -9.38 2.72 -3.73
C GLY A 143 -10.09 1.40 -3.96
N ALA A 144 -9.82 0.75 -5.10
CA ALA A 144 -10.46 -0.52 -5.41
C ALA A 144 -10.00 -1.65 -4.49
N ALA A 145 -8.73 -1.66 -4.06
CA ALA A 145 -8.28 -2.56 -3.03
C ALA A 145 -8.71 -2.05 -1.65
N VAL A 146 -8.28 -0.86 -1.25
CA VAL A 146 -8.53 -0.34 0.11
C VAL A 146 -8.99 1.11 0.07
N LYS A 147 -10.06 1.43 0.80
CA LYS A 147 -10.44 2.79 1.16
C LYS A 147 -10.38 2.97 2.67
N VAL A 148 -9.69 4.02 3.10
CA VAL A 148 -9.62 4.41 4.51
C VAL A 148 -10.34 5.74 4.67
N SER A 149 -11.55 5.71 5.23
CA SER A 149 -12.30 6.93 5.55
C SER A 149 -12.08 7.41 6.96
N LYS A 150 -11.73 6.50 7.87
CA LYS A 150 -11.34 6.78 9.24
C LYS A 150 -10.83 5.49 9.88
N GLY A 151 -9.78 5.58 10.68
CA GLY A 151 -9.17 4.41 11.33
C GLY A 151 -7.81 4.07 10.74
N ARG A 152 -7.34 2.86 10.99
CA ARG A 152 -5.98 2.42 10.65
C ARG A 152 -5.99 1.25 9.69
N VAL A 153 -5.08 1.28 8.72
CA VAL A 153 -4.76 0.14 7.86
C VAL A 153 -3.25 -0.10 7.93
N LEU A 154 -2.86 -1.29 8.32
CA LEU A 154 -1.49 -1.73 8.49
C LEU A 154 -1.21 -2.87 7.50
N LEU A 155 -0.33 -2.65 6.54
CA LEU A 155 -0.03 -3.57 5.46
C LEU A 155 1.43 -4.02 5.55
N ASN A 156 1.66 -5.30 5.80
CA ASN A 156 3.00 -5.86 5.84
C ASN A 156 3.10 -7.07 4.90
N GLN A 157 4.04 -7.02 3.95
CA GLN A 157 4.19 -8.04 2.91
C GLN A 157 2.89 -8.24 2.12
N VAL A 158 2.31 -7.14 1.62
CA VAL A 158 1.05 -7.15 0.86
C VAL A 158 1.32 -6.80 -0.60
N GLU A 159 0.80 -7.65 -1.48
CA GLU A 159 0.74 -7.39 -2.91
C GLU A 159 -0.65 -6.86 -3.30
N MET A 160 -0.68 -5.74 -4.01
CA MET A 160 -1.89 -5.21 -4.63
C MET A 160 -1.70 -5.15 -6.14
N VAL A 161 -2.45 -5.98 -6.86
CA VAL A 161 -2.26 -6.15 -8.31
C VAL A 161 -3.56 -6.07 -9.09
N SER A 162 -3.52 -5.41 -10.23
CA SER A 162 -4.62 -5.33 -11.20
C SER A 162 -5.94 -4.81 -10.59
N ASN A 163 -5.86 -3.90 -9.61
CA ASN A 163 -7.03 -3.23 -9.05
C ASN A 163 -7.31 -1.96 -9.84
N LYS A 164 -8.58 -1.73 -10.18
CA LYS A 164 -9.01 -0.62 -11.03
C LYS A 164 -10.03 0.26 -10.32
N ALA A 165 -9.87 1.56 -10.41
CA ALA A 165 -10.90 2.53 -10.04
C ALA A 165 -11.14 3.50 -11.19
N THR A 166 -12.38 3.92 -11.39
CA THR A 166 -12.68 5.02 -12.33
C THR A 166 -12.42 6.38 -11.70
N GLY A 167 -12.41 6.43 -10.36
CA GLY A 167 -12.03 7.60 -9.59
C GLY A 167 -10.52 7.69 -9.37
N ARG A 168 -10.11 8.13 -8.19
CA ARG A 168 -8.72 8.33 -7.78
C ARG A 168 -8.21 7.14 -6.96
N GLY A 169 -6.91 6.81 -7.07
CA GLY A 169 -6.32 5.70 -6.32
C GLY A 169 -6.81 4.34 -6.81
N GLY A 170 -6.23 3.81 -7.88
CA GLY A 170 -6.58 2.51 -8.43
C GLY A 170 -6.55 1.39 -7.39
N ALA A 171 -5.54 1.38 -6.54
CA ALA A 171 -5.47 0.46 -5.40
C ALA A 171 -6.02 1.11 -4.12
N ILE A 172 -5.46 2.24 -3.69
CA ILE A 172 -5.70 2.78 -2.34
C ILE A 172 -6.19 4.22 -2.39
N THR A 173 -7.15 4.56 -1.49
CA THR A 173 -7.49 5.94 -1.19
C THR A 173 -7.68 6.18 0.30
N THR A 174 -7.19 7.34 0.80
CA THR A 174 -7.49 7.85 2.14
C THR A 174 -8.28 9.14 2.04
N THR A 175 -9.27 9.37 2.90
CA THR A 175 -10.23 10.46 2.71
C THR A 175 -10.49 11.35 3.91
N ALA A 176 -10.08 10.98 5.11
CA ALA A 176 -10.31 11.77 6.31
C ALA A 176 -9.02 12.01 7.11
N ALA A 177 -8.98 13.08 7.89
CA ALA A 177 -7.81 13.45 8.71
C ALA A 177 -7.35 12.34 9.69
N ASN A 178 -8.30 11.55 10.18
CA ASN A 178 -8.03 10.42 11.08
C ASN A 178 -7.89 9.10 10.32
N SER A 179 -7.40 9.14 9.07
CA SER A 179 -7.03 7.96 8.29
C SER A 179 -5.53 7.73 8.41
N PHE A 180 -5.14 6.52 8.82
CA PHE A 180 -3.73 6.11 8.91
C PHE A 180 -3.51 4.88 8.04
N LEU A 181 -2.60 4.99 7.09
CA LEU A 181 -2.14 3.89 6.25
C LEU A 181 -0.64 3.69 6.45
N PHE A 182 -0.26 2.58 7.04
CA PHE A 182 1.13 2.17 7.20
C PHE A 182 1.41 0.96 6.32
N MET A 183 2.48 1.04 5.55
CA MET A 183 2.88 0.02 4.61
C MET A 183 4.35 -0.36 4.83
N ASN A 184 4.62 -1.65 4.90
CA ASN A 184 5.96 -2.20 5.00
C ASN A 184 6.11 -3.42 4.09
N ASN A 185 7.19 -3.49 3.32
CA ASN A 185 7.46 -4.60 2.41
C ASN A 185 6.32 -4.89 1.40
N CYS A 186 5.71 -3.86 0.84
CA CYS A 186 4.55 -4.01 -0.05
C CYS A 186 4.90 -3.79 -1.52
N LEU A 187 4.14 -4.45 -2.40
CA LEU A 187 4.23 -4.30 -3.85
C LEU A 187 2.88 -3.89 -4.44
N LEU A 188 2.87 -2.76 -5.15
CA LEU A 188 1.71 -2.26 -5.88
C LEU A 188 2.05 -2.21 -7.37
N HIS A 189 1.38 -3.00 -8.19
CA HIS A 189 1.62 -3.02 -9.63
C HIS A 189 0.33 -3.25 -10.43
N GLU A 190 0.34 -2.85 -11.68
CA GLU A 190 -0.82 -2.96 -12.58
C GLU A 190 -2.11 -2.31 -12.05
N ASN A 191 -2.03 -1.50 -11.00
CA ASN A 191 -3.20 -0.81 -10.48
C ASN A 191 -3.52 0.40 -11.33
N TYR A 192 -4.81 0.65 -11.60
CA TYR A 192 -5.22 1.55 -12.66
C TYR A 192 -6.32 2.52 -12.26
N ALA A 193 -6.11 3.79 -12.53
CA ALA A 193 -7.12 4.85 -12.48
C ALA A 193 -6.98 5.74 -13.71
N PRO A 194 -7.82 5.57 -14.76
CA PRO A 194 -7.54 6.12 -16.10
C PRO A 194 -7.71 7.62 -16.23
N THR A 195 -8.56 8.21 -15.41
CA THR A 195 -9.00 9.62 -15.59
C THR A 195 -8.63 10.53 -14.43
N ALA A 196 -7.96 10.00 -13.41
CA ALA A 196 -7.76 10.72 -12.17
C ALA A 196 -6.31 10.68 -11.66
N TRP A 197 -6.05 11.45 -10.66
CA TRP A 197 -4.77 11.53 -10.00
C TRP A 197 -4.57 10.33 -9.05
N GLY A 198 -3.35 9.80 -8.98
CA GLY A 198 -2.99 8.64 -8.19
C GLY A 198 -3.48 7.33 -8.81
N THR A 199 -2.77 6.84 -9.82
CA THR A 199 -3.14 5.57 -10.48
C THR A 199 -3.06 4.39 -9.53
N SER A 200 -2.14 4.41 -8.57
CA SER A 200 -2.05 3.41 -7.51
C SER A 200 -2.58 3.95 -6.18
N ILE A 201 -2.08 5.10 -5.71
CA ILE A 201 -2.46 5.66 -4.41
C ILE A 201 -2.94 7.10 -4.56
N HIS A 202 -4.08 7.42 -3.98
CA HIS A 202 -4.57 8.76 -3.76
C HIS A 202 -4.80 9.02 -2.28
N ALA A 203 -4.04 9.96 -1.71
CA ALA A 203 -4.32 10.44 -0.37
C ALA A 203 -5.00 11.80 -0.44
N GLY A 204 -6.27 11.83 -0.08
CA GLY A 204 -7.04 13.06 0.05
C GLY A 204 -6.86 13.71 1.41
N ASN A 205 -6.61 12.91 2.43
CA ASN A 205 -6.42 13.36 3.81
C ASN A 205 -5.76 12.27 4.68
N GLY A 206 -5.29 12.62 5.88
CA GLY A 206 -4.68 11.68 6.83
C GLY A 206 -3.21 11.40 6.56
N TYR A 207 -2.72 10.28 7.01
CA TYR A 207 -1.31 9.89 6.95
C TYR A 207 -1.10 8.63 6.11
N VAL A 208 -0.10 8.67 5.24
CA VAL A 208 0.40 7.50 4.51
C VAL A 208 1.90 7.37 4.77
N CYS A 209 2.30 6.29 5.43
CA CYS A 209 3.69 6.01 5.77
C CYS A 209 4.12 4.71 5.09
N MET A 210 5.23 4.75 4.38
CA MET A 210 5.73 3.65 3.56
C MET A 210 7.20 3.37 3.90
N ASN A 211 7.53 2.09 4.10
CA ASN A 211 8.88 1.58 4.20
C ASN A 211 9.04 0.34 3.34
N ASN A 212 10.09 0.26 2.55
CA ASN A 212 10.35 -0.86 1.64
C ASN A 212 9.17 -1.15 0.69
N VAL A 213 8.56 -0.13 0.12
CA VAL A 213 7.40 -0.28 -0.77
C VAL A 213 7.81 -0.04 -2.21
N THR A 214 7.39 -0.91 -3.10
CA THR A 214 7.52 -0.71 -4.55
C THR A 214 6.17 -0.37 -5.16
N VAL A 215 6.09 0.77 -5.86
CA VAL A 215 4.91 1.18 -6.63
C VAL A 215 5.30 1.29 -8.08
N LEU A 216 4.77 0.40 -8.91
CA LEU A 216 5.01 0.41 -10.35
C LEU A 216 3.91 1.16 -11.08
N GLY A 217 4.31 2.00 -11.99
CA GLY A 217 3.42 2.65 -12.93
C GLY A 217 2.82 1.66 -13.93
N THR A 218 1.72 2.07 -14.51
CA THR A 218 0.98 1.31 -15.52
C THR A 218 1.05 2.01 -16.87
N ALA A 219 0.49 1.39 -17.91
CA ALA A 219 0.29 2.04 -19.22
C ALA A 219 -0.83 3.10 -19.20
N ALA A 220 -1.31 3.49 -18.02
CA ALA A 220 -2.37 4.50 -17.88
C ALA A 220 -1.93 5.87 -18.43
N THR A 221 -2.85 6.51 -19.13
CA THR A 221 -2.65 7.86 -19.67
C THR A 221 -3.01 8.97 -18.66
N GLY A 222 -3.55 8.61 -17.50
CA GLY A 222 -3.99 9.56 -16.47
C GLY A 222 -3.14 9.52 -15.21
N GLY A 223 -2.95 10.66 -14.57
CA GLY A 223 -2.44 10.84 -13.22
C GLY A 223 -1.01 10.37 -12.90
N ASN A 224 -0.52 10.76 -11.75
CA ASN A 224 0.73 10.26 -11.18
C ASN A 224 0.53 8.87 -10.58
N SER A 225 1.61 8.12 -10.35
CA SER A 225 1.52 6.84 -9.63
C SER A 225 0.98 7.02 -8.22
N ILE A 226 1.48 8.04 -7.52
CA ILE A 226 0.98 8.47 -6.23
C ILE A 226 0.59 9.95 -6.30
N THR A 227 -0.58 10.29 -5.80
CA THR A 227 -1.00 11.68 -5.62
C THR A 227 -1.43 11.92 -4.18
N VAL A 228 -0.84 12.94 -3.60
CA VAL A 228 -1.29 13.56 -2.36
C VAL A 228 -2.12 14.78 -2.72
N ASN A 229 -3.30 14.88 -2.17
CA ASN A 229 -4.18 16.04 -2.37
C ASN A 229 -4.75 16.49 -1.01
N GLY A 230 -5.21 17.72 -0.95
CA GLY A 230 -5.78 18.25 0.29
C GLY A 230 -4.76 18.31 1.44
N ASP A 231 -5.16 17.84 2.59
CA ASP A 231 -4.44 17.94 3.86
C ASP A 231 -3.79 16.59 4.29
N ALA A 232 -3.42 15.75 3.33
CA ALA A 232 -2.73 14.50 3.62
C ALA A 232 -1.22 14.72 3.82
N TYR A 233 -0.63 13.86 4.68
CA TYR A 233 0.80 13.78 4.96
C TYR A 233 1.36 12.46 4.42
N PHE A 234 2.56 12.53 3.86
CA PHE A 234 3.30 11.35 3.40
C PHE A 234 4.65 11.24 4.07
N MET A 235 5.03 10.01 4.44
CA MET A 235 6.38 9.64 4.82
C MET A 235 6.82 8.45 3.97
N LEU A 236 7.79 8.67 3.10
CA LEU A 236 8.34 7.65 2.21
C LEU A 236 9.77 7.36 2.64
N ALA A 237 10.02 6.16 3.13
CA ALA A 237 11.33 5.66 3.48
C ALA A 237 11.64 4.40 2.65
N ASN A 238 12.84 4.27 2.14
CA ASN A 238 13.28 3.08 1.40
C ASN A 238 12.29 2.65 0.29
N THR A 239 11.65 3.59 -0.39
CA THR A 239 10.53 3.33 -1.30
C THR A 239 10.97 3.49 -2.75
N THR A 240 10.52 2.60 -3.63
CA THR A 240 10.73 2.70 -5.07
C THR A 240 9.41 3.04 -5.76
N ILE A 241 9.38 4.15 -6.49
CA ILE A 241 8.20 4.56 -7.26
C ILE A 241 8.58 4.75 -8.72
N VAL A 242 7.87 4.06 -9.59
CA VAL A 242 8.04 4.16 -11.05
C VAL A 242 6.82 4.83 -11.66
N GLY A 243 7.07 5.75 -12.57
CA GLY A 243 6.03 6.50 -13.27
C GLY A 243 5.25 5.69 -14.28
N ASN A 244 4.07 6.18 -14.60
CA ASN A 244 3.22 5.59 -15.63
C ASN A 244 3.82 5.80 -17.03
N SER A 245 3.81 4.77 -17.86
CA SER A 245 4.38 4.82 -19.22
C SER A 245 3.58 5.69 -20.20
N GLY A 246 2.33 6.01 -19.88
CA GLY A 246 1.45 6.83 -20.73
C GLY A 246 1.22 8.26 -20.25
N ASN A 247 1.86 8.72 -19.16
CA ASN A 247 1.53 10.00 -18.54
C ASN A 247 2.73 10.97 -18.43
N PRO A 248 2.58 12.23 -18.92
CA PRO A 248 3.61 13.25 -18.76
C PRO A 248 3.71 13.87 -17.36
N ASN A 249 2.79 13.57 -16.42
CA ASN A 249 2.61 14.33 -15.17
C ASN A 249 3.47 13.85 -13.99
N GLY A 250 4.44 12.99 -14.17
CA GLY A 250 5.33 12.59 -13.08
C GLY A 250 4.86 11.41 -12.25
N VAL A 251 5.65 11.07 -11.28
CA VAL A 251 5.56 9.84 -10.49
C VAL A 251 4.86 10.09 -9.16
N PHE A 252 5.29 11.14 -8.49
CA PHE A 252 4.81 11.54 -7.17
C PHE A 252 4.39 13.00 -7.18
N ARG A 253 3.18 13.27 -6.72
CA ARG A 253 2.66 14.62 -6.51
C ARG A 253 2.35 14.82 -5.04
N ALA A 254 3.07 15.73 -4.40
CA ALA A 254 2.76 16.15 -3.03
C ALA A 254 1.62 17.17 -2.97
N GLY A 255 0.95 17.22 -1.82
CA GLY A 255 -0.15 18.13 -1.52
C GLY A 255 0.30 19.45 -0.87
N LYS A 256 -0.60 20.07 -0.11
CA LYS A 256 -0.34 21.30 0.64
C LYS A 256 0.51 21.06 1.88
N ASN A 257 0.27 19.96 2.57
CA ASN A 257 1.01 19.60 3.76
C ASN A 257 2.36 18.98 3.38
N ALA A 258 3.29 19.05 4.32
CA ALA A 258 4.63 18.54 4.13
C ALA A 258 4.60 17.02 3.88
N SER A 259 5.43 16.58 2.96
CA SER A 259 5.73 15.17 2.72
C SER A 259 7.21 14.93 2.94
N LEU A 260 7.56 13.87 3.67
CA LEU A 260 8.94 13.43 3.84
C LEU A 260 9.28 12.37 2.80
N VAL A 261 10.46 12.50 2.21
CA VAL A 261 11.05 11.46 1.37
C VAL A 261 12.50 11.23 1.81
N VAL A 262 12.86 9.99 2.11
CA VAL A 262 14.22 9.62 2.55
C VAL A 262 14.63 8.27 1.96
N ASN A 263 15.86 8.17 1.51
CA ASN A 263 16.47 6.96 0.93
C ASN A 263 15.55 6.25 -0.11
N SER A 264 14.91 7.03 -0.98
CA SER A 264 13.89 6.54 -1.91
C SER A 264 14.32 6.74 -3.36
N LEU A 265 13.82 5.85 -4.24
CA LEU A 265 14.10 5.87 -5.67
C LEU A 265 12.86 6.28 -6.46
N PHE A 266 13.01 7.29 -7.31
CA PHE A 266 11.98 7.78 -8.20
C PHE A 266 12.41 7.64 -9.65
N ALA A 267 11.83 6.68 -10.36
CA ALA A 267 12.07 6.46 -11.78
C ALA A 267 10.95 7.06 -12.63
N LYS A 268 11.30 7.83 -13.65
CA LYS A 268 10.30 8.37 -14.56
C LYS A 268 9.70 7.25 -15.44
N GLY A 269 8.41 7.41 -15.73
CA GLY A 269 7.77 6.68 -16.81
C GLY A 269 8.00 7.36 -18.17
N ALA A 270 6.96 7.49 -18.97
CA ALA A 270 7.03 8.27 -20.22
C ALA A 270 7.10 9.80 -20.01
N GLY A 271 6.83 10.24 -18.77
CA GLY A 271 6.83 11.66 -18.42
C GLY A 271 8.22 12.25 -18.25
N ASN A 272 8.29 13.59 -18.24
CA ASN A 272 9.53 14.32 -18.09
C ASN A 272 9.94 14.57 -16.62
N ARG A 273 9.11 14.19 -15.66
CA ARG A 273 9.29 14.49 -14.24
C ARG A 273 9.05 13.26 -13.38
N THR A 274 9.80 13.13 -12.29
CA THR A 274 9.52 12.09 -11.27
C THR A 274 8.75 12.65 -10.08
N ILE A 275 9.07 13.88 -9.69
CA ILE A 275 8.44 14.55 -8.56
C ILE A 275 7.81 15.84 -9.08
N TYR A 276 6.51 15.96 -8.84
CA TYR A 276 5.72 17.10 -9.30
C TYR A 276 5.15 17.87 -8.11
N ALA A 277 5.49 19.13 -8.04
CA ALA A 277 4.98 20.18 -7.15
C ALA A 277 4.50 19.76 -5.75
N GLY A 278 4.63 20.63 -4.80
CA GLY A 278 4.09 20.52 -3.45
C GLY A 278 5.15 20.73 -2.39
N ASN A 279 4.76 20.58 -1.14
CA ASN A 279 5.62 20.76 0.00
C ASN A 279 6.34 19.44 0.34
N ILE A 280 7.53 19.23 -0.22
CA ILE A 280 8.33 18.02 0.00
C ILE A 280 9.59 18.40 0.78
N THR A 281 9.81 17.69 1.88
CA THR A 281 11.04 17.73 2.66
C THR A 281 11.88 16.52 2.31
N SER A 282 13.10 16.74 1.81
CA SER A 282 14.06 15.65 1.66
C SER A 282 14.71 15.34 3.00
N GLY A 283 14.67 14.06 3.39
CA GLY A 283 15.48 13.50 4.46
C GLY A 283 16.86 13.01 3.99
N GLY A 284 17.17 13.24 2.70
CA GLY A 284 18.42 12.85 2.07
C GLY A 284 18.45 11.45 1.46
N TYR A 285 19.51 11.19 0.73
CA TYR A 285 19.86 9.90 0.13
C TYR A 285 18.84 9.40 -0.91
N ASN A 286 18.10 10.32 -1.53
CA ASN A 286 17.13 9.99 -2.57
C ASN A 286 17.80 9.97 -3.93
N VAL A 287 17.35 9.04 -4.78
CA VAL A 287 17.73 8.99 -6.20
C VAL A 287 16.50 9.31 -7.04
N TYR A 288 16.60 10.30 -7.92
CA TYR A 288 15.47 10.76 -8.72
C TYR A 288 15.88 11.14 -10.15
N GLN A 289 14.94 11.07 -11.06
CA GLN A 289 15.09 11.53 -12.45
C GLN A 289 14.18 12.73 -12.66
N ALA A 290 14.74 13.91 -12.92
CA ALA A 290 14.03 15.14 -13.22
C ALA A 290 12.92 15.52 -12.22
N ALA A 291 13.23 16.34 -11.25
CA ALA A 291 12.28 16.92 -10.32
C ALA A 291 11.89 18.34 -10.69
N ASP A 292 10.74 18.81 -10.25
CA ASP A 292 10.35 20.22 -10.33
C ASP A 292 11.20 21.09 -9.43
N ALA A 293 11.29 22.39 -9.74
CA ALA A 293 12.06 23.36 -8.98
C ALA A 293 11.63 23.51 -7.49
N GLY A 294 10.47 22.99 -7.11
CA GLY A 294 9.99 22.97 -5.71
C GLY A 294 10.44 21.76 -4.91
N TRP A 295 11.19 20.84 -5.50
CA TRP A 295 11.84 19.75 -4.78
C TRP A 295 12.99 20.30 -3.94
N GLY A 296 12.85 20.25 -2.65
CA GLY A 296 13.87 20.69 -1.70
C GLY A 296 15.02 19.67 -1.57
N ALA A 297 15.70 19.34 -2.67
CA ALA A 297 16.83 18.42 -2.66
C ALA A 297 17.92 18.91 -1.69
N VAL A 298 18.51 17.97 -0.96
CA VAL A 298 19.67 18.20 -0.08
C VAL A 298 20.93 17.59 -0.72
N ALA A 299 22.10 17.93 -0.17
CA ALA A 299 23.39 17.54 -0.76
C ALA A 299 23.58 16.02 -0.93
N THR A 300 22.90 15.21 -0.12
CA THR A 300 22.95 13.75 -0.17
C THR A 300 21.96 13.14 -1.18
N ASP A 301 21.14 13.94 -1.85
CA ASP A 301 20.24 13.47 -2.91
C ASP A 301 20.99 13.41 -4.25
N THR A 302 20.69 12.41 -5.07
CA THR A 302 21.32 12.21 -6.37
C THR A 302 20.32 12.43 -7.50
N ASP A 303 20.60 13.39 -8.39
CA ASP A 303 19.87 13.59 -9.65
C ASP A 303 20.42 12.66 -10.73
N TYR A 304 19.57 11.75 -11.18
CA TYR A 304 19.87 10.75 -12.20
C TYR A 304 19.28 11.11 -13.58
N SER A 305 18.93 12.36 -13.80
CA SER A 305 18.19 12.81 -14.99
C SER A 305 18.93 12.54 -16.30
N SER A 306 20.24 12.56 -16.28
CA SER A 306 21.10 12.33 -17.46
C SER A 306 21.27 10.87 -17.84
N GLN A 307 20.75 9.94 -17.04
CA GLN A 307 20.95 8.50 -17.24
C GLN A 307 19.62 7.77 -17.40
N THR A 308 19.68 6.64 -18.09
CA THR A 308 18.55 5.72 -18.17
C THR A 308 18.69 4.70 -17.04
N LEU A 309 17.72 4.63 -16.16
CA LEU A 309 17.68 3.52 -15.20
C LEU A 309 17.55 2.21 -15.97
N PRO A 310 18.30 1.18 -15.59
CA PRO A 310 18.12 -0.13 -16.18
C PRO A 310 16.68 -0.60 -16.01
N ALA A 311 16.20 -1.44 -16.92
CA ALA A 311 14.88 -2.04 -16.78
C ALA A 311 14.81 -2.79 -15.43
N ALA A 312 13.69 -2.63 -14.75
CA ALA A 312 13.45 -3.41 -13.53
C ALA A 312 13.44 -4.89 -13.85
N THR A 313 14.13 -5.66 -13.05
CA THR A 313 14.10 -7.12 -13.10
C THR A 313 13.23 -7.64 -11.97
N LEU A 314 12.26 -8.48 -12.30
CA LEU A 314 11.47 -9.18 -11.28
C LEU A 314 12.27 -10.39 -10.78
N THR A 315 12.75 -10.34 -9.56
CA THR A 315 13.48 -11.45 -8.93
C THR A 315 12.87 -11.71 -7.56
N ASP A 316 12.54 -12.96 -7.28
CA ASP A 316 11.91 -13.39 -6.02
C ASP A 316 10.66 -12.58 -5.63
N GLY A 317 9.83 -12.23 -6.61
CA GLY A 317 8.61 -11.44 -6.39
C GLY A 317 8.83 -9.96 -6.10
N VAL A 318 10.06 -9.46 -6.25
CA VAL A 318 10.41 -8.06 -6.04
C VAL A 318 11.01 -7.47 -7.31
N TYR A 319 10.55 -6.30 -7.68
CA TYR A 319 11.16 -5.53 -8.78
C TYR A 319 12.43 -4.86 -8.29
N GLN A 320 13.52 -5.16 -8.95
CA GLN A 320 14.86 -4.69 -8.60
C GLN A 320 15.34 -3.64 -9.59
N TRP A 321 15.83 -2.53 -9.06
CA TRP A 321 16.65 -1.56 -9.78
C TRP A 321 18.01 -1.47 -9.12
N THR A 322 19.04 -1.89 -9.81
CA THR A 322 20.40 -1.69 -9.32
C THR A 322 20.93 -0.38 -9.86
N VAL A 323 21.05 0.61 -8.99
CA VAL A 323 21.66 1.90 -9.28
C VAL A 323 23.14 1.80 -8.93
N THR A 324 23.92 1.14 -9.79
CA THR A 324 25.37 0.99 -9.58
C THR A 324 26.15 2.15 -10.19
N GLY A 325 27.15 2.61 -9.47
CA GLY A 325 28.18 3.52 -9.99
C GLY A 325 27.83 5.00 -10.02
N VAL A 326 26.76 5.44 -9.34
CA VAL A 326 26.28 6.82 -9.37
C VAL A 326 26.02 7.41 -8.00
N ILE A 327 25.90 6.57 -6.98
CA ILE A 327 25.61 7.03 -5.62
C ILE A 327 26.94 7.14 -4.86
N ASP A 328 27.36 8.37 -4.58
CA ASP A 328 28.55 8.63 -3.77
C ASP A 328 28.24 8.62 -2.27
N GLU A 329 26.96 8.77 -1.90
CA GLU A 329 26.52 8.81 -0.52
C GLU A 329 25.39 7.82 -0.26
N PHE A 330 25.51 7.06 0.84
CA PHE A 330 24.56 6.03 1.25
C PHE A 330 23.95 6.36 2.61
N ALA A 331 22.68 6.09 2.77
CA ALA A 331 22.01 6.22 4.05
C ALA A 331 22.53 5.17 5.05
N THR A 332 22.45 5.52 6.33
CA THR A 332 22.40 4.51 7.40
C THR A 332 20.94 4.31 7.81
N TRP A 333 20.62 3.11 8.29
CA TRP A 333 19.24 2.83 8.77
C TRP A 333 18.82 3.80 9.88
N GLN A 334 19.78 4.19 10.75
CA GLN A 334 19.51 5.16 11.81
C GLN A 334 19.20 6.56 11.28
N ALA A 335 19.84 6.99 10.19
CA ALA A 335 19.52 8.26 9.54
C ALA A 335 18.10 8.26 8.99
N VAL A 336 17.67 7.16 8.38
CA VAL A 336 16.29 7.00 7.85
C VAL A 336 15.28 7.04 8.99
N ILE A 337 15.51 6.29 10.07
CA ILE A 337 14.63 6.29 11.24
C ILE A 337 14.54 7.69 11.87
N ASN A 338 15.67 8.36 12.03
CA ASN A 338 15.71 9.71 12.60
C ASN A 338 14.94 10.72 11.73
N ALA A 339 15.05 10.64 10.41
CA ALA A 339 14.29 11.49 9.50
C ALA A 339 12.77 11.28 9.67
N VAL A 340 12.32 10.03 9.73
CA VAL A 340 10.91 9.66 9.93
C VAL A 340 10.39 10.18 11.28
N LYS A 341 11.13 9.93 12.38
CA LYS A 341 10.75 10.39 13.72
C LYS A 341 10.74 11.92 13.86
N SER A 342 11.67 12.60 13.18
CA SER A 342 11.79 14.07 13.23
C SER A 342 10.72 14.79 12.41
N PHE A 343 10.21 14.15 11.35
CA PHE A 343 9.19 14.76 10.50
C PHE A 343 7.84 14.90 11.21
N ASP A 344 7.42 13.88 11.93
CA ASP A 344 6.27 13.92 12.84
C ASP A 344 6.58 13.04 14.07
N ALA A 345 6.78 13.68 15.20
CA ALA A 345 7.20 13.03 16.43
C ALA A 345 6.19 11.98 16.95
N THR A 346 4.91 12.12 16.59
CA THR A 346 3.85 11.20 17.02
C THR A 346 3.64 10.09 16.00
N VAL A 347 3.31 10.44 14.76
CA VAL A 347 2.97 9.45 13.75
C VAL A 347 4.23 8.75 13.23
N GLY A 348 5.33 9.48 13.08
CA GLY A 348 6.63 8.89 12.72
C GLY A 348 7.12 7.89 13.76
N GLN A 349 6.98 8.19 15.05
CA GLN A 349 7.32 7.22 16.11
C GLN A 349 6.39 6.01 16.06
N GLN A 350 5.07 6.18 15.92
CA GLN A 350 4.13 5.07 15.80
C GLN A 350 4.44 4.19 14.58
N PHE A 351 4.86 4.80 13.48
CA PHE A 351 5.23 4.05 12.29
C PHE A 351 6.52 3.24 12.50
N VAL A 352 7.54 3.84 13.12
CA VAL A 352 8.79 3.14 13.46
C VAL A 352 8.54 2.01 14.46
N ASP A 353 7.71 2.22 15.46
CA ASP A 353 7.35 1.19 16.44
C ASP A 353 6.63 0.01 15.79
N TRP A 354 5.75 0.29 14.83
CA TRP A 354 5.04 -0.75 14.10
C TRP A 354 5.93 -1.56 13.15
N VAL A 355 6.81 -0.89 12.40
CA VAL A 355 7.78 -1.55 11.51
C VAL A 355 8.82 -2.33 12.33
N GLY A 356 9.19 -1.79 13.48
CA GLY A 356 10.36 -2.16 14.26
C GLY A 356 11.64 -1.57 13.65
N GLU A 357 12.56 -1.11 14.46
CA GLU A 357 13.81 -0.48 13.96
C GLU A 357 14.57 -1.42 13.02
N ALA A 358 14.65 -2.71 13.34
CA ALA A 358 15.28 -3.72 12.49
C ALA A 358 14.62 -3.84 11.11
N GLY A 359 13.33 -3.54 10.98
CA GLY A 359 12.61 -3.55 9.70
C GLY A 359 13.06 -2.47 8.71
N PHE A 360 13.73 -1.42 9.19
CA PHE A 360 14.40 -0.43 8.32
C PHE A 360 15.77 -0.93 7.82
N GLY A 361 16.34 -1.90 8.48
CA GLY A 361 17.62 -2.54 8.12
C GLY A 361 17.51 -3.73 7.17
N VAL A 362 16.30 -4.03 6.67
CA VAL A 362 16.08 -5.07 5.65
C VAL A 362 15.48 -4.44 4.39
N ASP A 363 15.63 -5.13 3.26
CA ASP A 363 14.95 -4.73 2.02
C ASP A 363 13.56 -5.40 1.90
N GLN A 364 12.86 -5.13 0.80
CA GLN A 364 11.51 -5.66 0.56
C GLN A 364 11.45 -7.21 0.54
N ARG A 365 12.55 -7.89 0.26
CA ARG A 365 12.67 -9.36 0.32
C ARG A 365 12.92 -9.89 1.74
N GLY A 366 13.19 -9.00 2.69
CA GLY A 366 13.67 -9.35 4.02
C GLY A 366 15.18 -9.60 4.08
N ALA A 367 15.94 -9.33 3.02
CA ALA A 367 17.38 -9.42 3.03
C ALA A 367 17.98 -8.25 3.83
N THR A 368 18.98 -8.54 4.65
CA THR A 368 19.66 -7.52 5.45
C THR A 368 20.36 -6.52 4.54
N ARG A 369 20.07 -5.23 4.71
CA ARG A 369 20.79 -4.14 4.05
C ARG A 369 22.17 -3.97 4.66
N ASN A 370 23.09 -3.44 3.86
CA ASN A 370 24.34 -2.95 4.45
C ASN A 370 24.03 -1.73 5.34
N VAL A 371 24.11 -1.91 6.65
CA VAL A 371 23.68 -0.92 7.65
C VAL A 371 24.37 0.44 7.55
N ASN A 372 25.53 0.49 6.89
CA ASN A 372 26.31 1.71 6.70
C ASN A 372 26.26 2.24 5.27
N LYS A 373 25.64 1.50 4.34
CA LYS A 373 25.60 1.83 2.91
C LYS A 373 24.28 1.36 2.29
N MET A 374 23.16 1.83 2.81
CA MET A 374 21.85 1.44 2.29
C MET A 374 21.60 2.12 0.96
N GLN A 375 21.28 1.33 -0.06
CA GLN A 375 20.84 1.85 -1.35
C GLN A 375 19.47 2.50 -1.26
N ALA A 376 19.21 3.51 -2.08
CA ALA A 376 17.90 4.13 -2.20
C ALA A 376 16.88 3.16 -2.79
N GLY A 377 15.66 3.20 -2.25
CA GLY A 377 14.55 2.39 -2.73
C GLY A 377 14.30 1.13 -1.92
N ALA A 378 13.32 0.36 -2.38
CA ALA A 378 12.82 -0.83 -1.66
C ALA A 378 13.75 -2.05 -1.74
N TYR A 379 14.68 -2.05 -2.67
CA TYR A 379 15.63 -3.13 -2.90
C TYR A 379 17.05 -2.67 -2.60
N ASP A 380 17.85 -3.54 -2.00
CA ASP A 380 19.28 -3.32 -1.75
C ASP A 380 20.09 -4.46 -2.38
N ALA A 381 21.01 -4.12 -3.27
CA ALA A 381 21.85 -5.13 -3.95
C ALA A 381 22.99 -5.69 -3.08
N GLY A 382 23.15 -5.17 -1.87
CA GLY A 382 24.18 -5.65 -0.93
C GLY A 382 25.60 -5.24 -1.33
N LEU A 383 25.80 -4.01 -1.83
CA LEU A 383 27.12 -3.46 -2.21
C LEU A 383 28.04 -3.21 -1.02
#